data_f32082c985aa922523e77a406926b912
#
_entry.id   f32082c985aa922523e77a406926b912
#
_cell.length_a   1.000
_cell.length_b   1.000
_cell.length_c   1.000
_cell.angle_alpha   90.00
_cell.angle_beta   90.00
_cell.angle_gamma   90.00
#
_symmetry.space_group_name_H-M   'P 1'
#
loop_
_entity.id
_entity.type
_entity.pdbx_description
1 polymer ?
#
loop_
_entity_poly.entity_id
_entity_poly.type
_entity_poly.pdbx_seq_one_letter_code
_entity_poly.pdbx_strand_id
1 'polypeptide(L)'
;MLDDAGTGRRRTSVLGRKVDTEKFVLRQQAPGGAIPPGAPTFPAVWSGYVGGQARTANLPAAGGPGIMLTPELTGCAVICRRNADGSAQFSHYNITEGAGTVNRATMAAIAHAEYGGGETVFAKEDYRALGLHSEAVRVTVVGIRRATGWEFWGQIREDKASGQQLREVRRLA
;
A
#
# COMPACT_ATOMS: atom_id res chain seq x y z
N MET A 1 -11.60 -9.93 -0.45
CA MET A 1 -12.36 -10.67 0.55
C MET A 1 -12.22 -9.97 1.88
N LEU A 2 -13.30 -9.56 2.50
CA LEU A 2 -13.33 -9.05 3.87
C LEU A 2 -13.68 -10.24 4.76
N ASP A 3 -12.79 -10.65 5.62
CA ASP A 3 -13.06 -11.67 6.61
C ASP A 3 -13.22 -10.98 7.97
N ASP A 4 -14.34 -11.21 8.62
CA ASP A 4 -14.67 -10.65 9.93
C ASP A 4 -13.92 -11.45 11.02
N ALA A 5 -12.62 -11.22 11.12
CA ALA A 5 -11.81 -11.76 12.20
C ALA A 5 -11.81 -10.76 13.36
N GLY A 6 -12.93 -10.71 14.09
CA GLY A 6 -13.06 -10.01 15.36
C GLY A 6 -13.20 -8.49 15.24
N THR A 7 -14.40 -8.00 15.34
CA THR A 7 -14.72 -6.58 15.49
C THR A 7 -14.24 -6.06 16.85
N GLY A 8 -12.97 -5.75 16.94
CA GLY A 8 -12.45 -4.97 18.06
C GLY A 8 -12.82 -3.49 17.86
N ARG A 9 -13.97 -3.05 18.33
CA ARG A 9 -14.31 -1.62 18.37
C ARG A 9 -13.31 -0.88 19.25
N ARG A 10 -12.40 -0.11 18.64
CA ARG A 10 -11.61 0.89 19.37
C ARG A 10 -12.27 2.25 19.23
N ARG A 11 -12.65 2.83 20.37
CA ARG A 11 -13.11 4.22 20.42
C ARG A 11 -11.89 5.13 20.51
N THR A 12 -11.66 5.91 19.47
CA THR A 12 -10.62 6.95 19.47
C THR A 12 -11.33 8.31 19.55
N SER A 13 -10.92 9.14 20.47
CA SER A 13 -11.44 10.51 20.60
C SER A 13 -10.57 11.45 19.76
N VAL A 14 -11.13 12.06 18.74
CA VAL A 14 -10.52 13.17 18.02
C VAL A 14 -11.41 14.38 18.25
N LEU A 15 -10.86 15.46 18.82
CA LEU A 15 -11.58 16.71 19.14
C LEU A 15 -12.86 16.50 19.96
N GLY A 16 -12.82 15.65 21.00
CA GLY A 16 -13.95 15.40 21.87
C GLY A 16 -15.09 14.56 21.27
N ARG A 17 -15.03 14.15 20.03
CA ARG A 17 -15.95 13.19 19.41
C ARG A 17 -15.41 11.78 19.52
N LYS A 18 -16.22 10.86 20.04
CA LYS A 18 -15.95 9.41 19.97
C LYS A 18 -16.20 8.97 18.53
N VAL A 19 -15.15 8.53 17.83
CA VAL A 19 -15.25 7.91 16.51
C VAL A 19 -15.11 6.41 16.73
N ASP A 20 -16.15 5.65 16.41
CA ASP A 20 -16.07 4.19 16.35
C ASP A 20 -15.30 3.82 15.08
N THR A 21 -14.12 3.25 15.26
CA THR A 21 -13.30 2.76 14.13
C THR A 21 -13.49 1.25 14.06
N GLU A 22 -14.11 0.79 13.00
CA GLU A 22 -14.16 -0.62 12.67
C GLU A 22 -12.86 -1.01 11.96
N LYS A 23 -12.20 -2.06 12.44
CA LYS A 23 -11.06 -2.65 11.75
C LYS A 23 -11.55 -3.74 10.83
N PHE A 24 -11.27 -3.57 9.55
CA PHE A 24 -11.48 -4.61 8.56
C PHE A 24 -10.14 -5.27 8.21
N VAL A 25 -10.11 -6.58 8.16
CA VAL A 25 -8.99 -7.34 7.62
C VAL A 25 -9.31 -7.69 6.19
N LEU A 26 -8.54 -7.13 5.26
CA LEU A 26 -8.64 -7.46 3.85
C LEU A 26 -7.81 -8.72 3.57
N ARG A 27 -8.43 -9.74 3.02
CA ARG A 27 -7.72 -10.95 2.59
C ARG A 27 -7.88 -11.15 1.10
N GLN A 28 -6.80 -11.52 0.44
CA GLN A 28 -6.86 -11.96 -0.94
C GLN A 28 -7.52 -13.33 -0.97
N GLN A 29 -8.58 -13.47 -1.77
CA GLN A 29 -9.14 -14.78 -2.06
C GLN A 29 -8.21 -15.51 -3.02
N ALA A 30 -7.82 -16.73 -2.67
CA ALA A 30 -7.13 -17.62 -3.59
C ALA A 30 -8.05 -17.98 -4.78
N PRO A 31 -7.49 -18.11 -5.98
CA PRO A 31 -8.27 -18.59 -7.12
C PRO A 31 -9.01 -19.91 -6.78
N GLY A 32 -10.33 -19.94 -6.97
CA GLY A 32 -11.17 -21.09 -6.63
C GLY A 32 -11.50 -21.25 -5.13
N GLY A 33 -11.00 -20.37 -4.26
CA GLY A 33 -11.34 -20.37 -2.84
C GLY A 33 -12.80 -20.00 -2.61
N ALA A 34 -13.46 -20.68 -1.65
CA ALA A 34 -14.82 -20.35 -1.26
C ALA A 34 -14.87 -18.99 -0.52
N ILE A 35 -15.83 -18.17 -0.87
CA ILE A 35 -16.17 -16.97 -0.11
C ILE A 35 -17.17 -17.38 0.95
N PRO A 36 -16.94 -17.07 2.24
CA PRO A 36 -17.95 -17.33 3.26
C PRO A 36 -19.30 -16.68 2.90
N PRO A 37 -20.43 -17.35 3.09
CA PRO A 37 -21.73 -16.77 2.83
C PRO A 37 -21.90 -15.44 3.58
N GLY A 38 -22.35 -14.41 2.84
CA GLY A 38 -22.55 -13.06 3.42
C GLY A 38 -21.30 -12.22 3.64
N ALA A 39 -20.10 -12.72 3.32
CA ALA A 39 -18.90 -11.91 3.38
C ALA A 39 -18.93 -10.82 2.29
N PRO A 40 -18.81 -9.52 2.64
CA PRO A 40 -18.76 -8.46 1.66
C PRO A 40 -17.48 -8.58 0.83
N THR A 41 -17.61 -8.48 -0.49
CA THR A 41 -16.49 -8.51 -1.42
C THR A 41 -16.50 -7.29 -2.32
N PHE A 42 -15.34 -6.86 -2.76
CA PHE A 42 -15.22 -5.83 -3.78
C PHE A 42 -14.07 -6.17 -4.73
N PRO A 43 -14.19 -5.80 -6.01
CA PRO A 43 -13.12 -5.98 -6.97
C PRO A 43 -11.96 -5.02 -6.67
N ALA A 44 -10.74 -5.54 -6.63
CA ALA A 44 -9.53 -4.75 -6.45
C ALA A 44 -8.40 -5.29 -7.33
N VAL A 45 -7.50 -4.41 -7.75
CA VAL A 45 -6.20 -4.81 -8.32
C VAL A 45 -5.29 -5.16 -7.16
N TRP A 46 -4.75 -6.36 -7.16
CA TRP A 46 -3.75 -6.77 -6.20
C TRP A 46 -2.36 -6.61 -6.77
N SER A 47 -1.57 -5.69 -6.21
CA SER A 47 -0.17 -5.51 -6.55
C SER A 47 0.71 -6.21 -5.52
N GLY A 48 0.87 -7.53 -5.70
CA GLY A 48 1.73 -8.36 -4.87
C GLY A 48 3.21 -8.03 -5.06
N TYR A 49 4.07 -8.74 -4.34
CA TYR A 49 5.51 -8.72 -4.56
C TYR A 49 6.04 -10.11 -4.90
N VAL A 50 7.21 -10.15 -5.55
CA VAL A 50 8.01 -11.35 -5.75
C VAL A 50 9.40 -11.05 -5.24
N GLY A 51 9.98 -11.96 -4.46
CA GLY A 51 11.32 -11.79 -3.91
C GLY A 51 12.37 -11.54 -5.01
N GLY A 52 13.21 -10.53 -4.83
CA GLY A 52 14.26 -10.18 -5.78
C GLY A 52 13.80 -9.55 -7.09
N GLN A 53 12.53 -9.17 -7.22
CA GLN A 53 11.96 -8.66 -8.47
C GLN A 53 11.13 -7.40 -8.26
N ALA A 54 10.96 -6.64 -9.36
CA ALA A 54 9.93 -5.62 -9.48
C ALA A 54 8.65 -6.25 -10.07
N ARG A 55 7.51 -5.78 -9.60
CA ARG A 55 6.22 -6.17 -10.15
C ARG A 55 5.35 -4.94 -10.41
N THR A 56 4.97 -4.74 -11.66
CA THR A 56 4.20 -3.58 -12.10
C THR A 56 2.75 -3.95 -12.38
N ALA A 57 1.83 -3.14 -11.87
CA ALA A 57 0.42 -3.16 -12.18
C ALA A 57 0.07 -1.93 -13.03
N ASN A 58 -0.54 -2.17 -14.19
CA ASN A 58 -1.12 -1.11 -15.02
C ASN A 58 -2.57 -0.88 -14.58
N LEU A 59 -2.87 0.35 -14.21
CA LEU A 59 -4.14 0.78 -13.65
C LEU A 59 -4.88 1.64 -14.67
N PRO A 60 -6.02 1.20 -15.21
CA PRO A 60 -6.70 1.92 -16.27
C PRO A 60 -7.34 3.21 -15.75
N ALA A 61 -7.46 4.22 -16.62
CA ALA A 61 -8.17 5.47 -16.32
C ALA A 61 -9.66 5.25 -16.06
N ALA A 62 -10.26 4.28 -16.75
CA ALA A 62 -11.68 3.95 -16.64
C ALA A 62 -11.91 2.44 -16.75
N GLY A 63 -13.09 1.98 -16.37
CA GLY A 63 -13.40 0.54 -16.35
C GLY A 63 -12.64 -0.22 -15.27
N GLY A 64 -12.98 -1.49 -15.05
CA GLY A 64 -12.33 -2.35 -14.06
C GLY A 64 -12.38 -1.87 -12.61
N PRO A 65 -11.62 -2.50 -11.71
CA PRO A 65 -11.55 -2.12 -10.30
C PRO A 65 -11.05 -0.69 -10.11
N GLY A 66 -11.70 0.05 -9.21
CA GLY A 66 -11.29 1.40 -8.81
C GLY A 66 -10.41 1.45 -7.55
N ILE A 67 -10.02 0.29 -7.04
CA ILE A 67 -9.17 0.14 -5.87
C ILE A 67 -7.98 -0.74 -6.22
N MET A 68 -6.80 -0.37 -5.75
CA MET A 68 -5.57 -1.17 -5.79
C MET A 68 -5.06 -1.35 -4.37
N LEU A 69 -4.58 -2.54 -4.06
CA LEU A 69 -4.05 -2.89 -2.74
C LEU A 69 -2.68 -3.56 -2.89
N THR A 70 -1.82 -3.35 -1.90
CA THR A 70 -0.54 -4.07 -1.75
C THR A 70 -0.54 -4.93 -0.50
N PRO A 71 0.32 -5.96 -0.43
CA PRO A 71 0.73 -6.52 0.84
C PRO A 71 1.47 -5.48 1.69
N GLU A 72 1.77 -5.82 2.92
CA GLU A 72 2.57 -4.96 3.79
C GLU A 72 4.01 -4.83 3.27
N LEU A 73 4.50 -3.58 3.23
CA LEU A 73 5.89 -3.26 2.98
C LEU A 73 6.63 -3.22 4.33
N THR A 74 7.68 -4.01 4.45
CA THR A 74 8.55 -4.04 5.64
C THR A 74 9.99 -3.62 5.31
N GLY A 75 10.29 -3.42 4.04
CA GLY A 75 11.61 -3.06 3.54
C GLY A 75 11.61 -2.78 2.03
N CYS A 76 10.50 -3.07 1.36
CA CYS A 76 10.32 -2.84 -0.07
C CYS A 76 10.15 -1.36 -0.38
N ALA A 77 10.33 -0.99 -1.65
CA ALA A 77 9.95 0.30 -2.19
C ALA A 77 8.76 0.16 -3.14
N VAL A 78 8.04 1.24 -3.33
CA VAL A 78 7.03 1.35 -4.38
C VAL A 78 7.27 2.57 -5.24
N ILE A 79 6.88 2.47 -6.49
CA ILE A 79 6.92 3.56 -7.45
C ILE A 79 5.50 3.75 -7.98
N CYS A 80 5.04 4.98 -7.95
CA CYS A 80 3.74 5.39 -8.45
C CYS A 80 3.94 6.38 -9.59
N ARG A 81 3.37 6.12 -10.76
CA ARG A 81 3.32 7.07 -11.86
C ARG A 81 1.89 7.30 -12.30
N ARG A 82 1.49 8.55 -12.39
CA ARG A 82 0.20 8.97 -12.94
C ARG A 82 0.41 9.46 -14.37
N ASN A 83 -0.42 9.00 -15.29
CA ASN A 83 -0.40 9.43 -16.67
C ASN A 83 -1.42 10.56 -16.91
N ALA A 84 -1.19 11.36 -17.95
CA ALA A 84 -2.05 12.48 -18.29
C ALA A 84 -3.49 12.06 -18.68
N ASP A 85 -3.66 10.82 -19.15
CA ASP A 85 -4.95 10.22 -19.49
C ASP A 85 -5.75 9.73 -18.26
N GLY A 86 -5.23 9.90 -17.06
CA GLY A 86 -5.82 9.44 -15.80
C GLY A 86 -5.52 7.99 -15.44
N SER A 87 -4.85 7.24 -16.31
CA SER A 87 -4.29 5.93 -15.95
C SER A 87 -3.09 6.06 -15.03
N ALA A 88 -2.63 4.94 -14.46
CA ALA A 88 -1.43 4.94 -13.64
C ALA A 88 -0.67 3.63 -13.75
N GLN A 89 0.59 3.67 -13.36
CA GLN A 89 1.43 2.50 -13.13
C GLN A 89 1.84 2.48 -11.67
N PHE A 90 1.76 1.31 -11.07
CA PHE A 90 2.20 1.07 -9.72
C PHE A 90 3.14 -0.11 -9.69
N SER A 91 4.37 0.10 -9.22
CA SER A 91 5.37 -0.95 -9.15
C SER A 91 5.78 -1.21 -7.70
N HIS A 92 5.82 -2.47 -7.33
CA HIS A 92 6.31 -2.95 -6.06
C HIS A 92 7.70 -3.57 -6.25
N TYR A 93 8.71 -2.96 -5.64
CA TYR A 93 10.10 -3.38 -5.75
C TYR A 93 10.53 -4.05 -4.46
N ASN A 94 10.82 -5.34 -4.56
CA ASN A 94 11.45 -6.13 -3.51
C ASN A 94 12.85 -6.58 -3.97
N ILE A 95 13.65 -5.62 -4.41
CA ILE A 95 14.99 -5.87 -4.91
C ILE A 95 15.97 -5.72 -3.76
N THR A 96 16.87 -6.67 -3.65
CA THR A 96 18.00 -6.63 -2.71
C THR A 96 19.30 -6.57 -3.51
N GLU A 97 20.18 -5.64 -3.16
CA GLU A 97 21.56 -5.60 -3.64
C GLU A 97 22.49 -6.06 -2.51
N GLY A 98 23.26 -7.11 -2.77
CA GLY A 98 24.18 -7.66 -1.78
C GLY A 98 23.46 -8.06 -0.49
N ALA A 99 23.89 -7.51 0.63
CA ALA A 99 23.34 -7.82 1.95
C ALA A 99 22.17 -6.90 2.38
N GLY A 100 21.63 -6.06 1.50
CA GLY A 100 20.63 -5.07 1.89
C GLY A 100 19.57 -4.74 0.85
N THR A 101 18.51 -4.06 1.30
CA THR A 101 17.48 -3.47 0.44
C THR A 101 18.08 -2.29 -0.31
N VAL A 102 17.78 -2.16 -1.60
CA VAL A 102 18.18 -1.02 -2.44
C VAL A 102 17.73 0.29 -1.79
N ASN A 103 18.64 1.25 -1.69
CA ASN A 103 18.34 2.55 -1.09
C ASN A 103 17.48 3.43 -2.00
N ARG A 104 16.94 4.52 -1.43
CA ARG A 104 16.07 5.46 -2.16
C ARG A 104 16.72 6.02 -3.43
N ALA A 105 18.01 6.37 -3.41
CA ALA A 105 18.68 6.97 -4.56
C ALA A 105 18.77 5.97 -5.72
N THR A 106 19.13 4.72 -5.45
CA THR A 106 19.12 3.65 -6.46
C THR A 106 17.72 3.41 -6.98
N MET A 107 16.70 3.38 -6.11
CA MET A 107 15.31 3.22 -6.54
C MET A 107 14.84 4.38 -7.41
N ALA A 108 15.22 5.61 -7.10
CA ALA A 108 14.89 6.77 -7.92
C ALA A 108 15.56 6.69 -9.31
N ALA A 109 16.81 6.23 -9.38
CA ALA A 109 17.51 6.04 -10.65
C ALA A 109 16.84 4.95 -11.52
N ILE A 110 16.48 3.81 -10.91
CA ILE A 110 15.74 2.74 -11.59
C ILE A 110 14.38 3.26 -12.09
N ALA A 111 13.63 3.95 -11.24
CA ALA A 111 12.35 4.52 -11.60
C ALA A 111 12.46 5.51 -12.76
N HIS A 112 13.45 6.40 -12.71
CA HIS A 112 13.67 7.35 -13.79
C HIS A 112 14.04 6.68 -15.11
N ALA A 113 14.87 5.65 -15.08
CA ALA A 113 15.22 4.87 -16.26
C ALA A 113 14.01 4.12 -16.85
N GLU A 114 13.12 3.60 -15.99
CA GLU A 114 11.94 2.83 -16.41
C GLU A 114 10.80 3.74 -16.89
N TYR A 115 10.56 4.85 -16.24
CA TYR A 115 9.38 5.70 -16.46
C TYR A 115 9.68 7.02 -17.17
N GLY A 116 10.92 7.47 -17.22
CA GLY A 116 11.32 8.70 -17.89
C GLY A 116 10.93 10.01 -17.21
N GLY A 117 10.49 9.94 -15.94
CA GLY A 117 10.12 11.09 -15.12
C GLY A 117 8.65 11.14 -14.72
N GLY A 118 8.35 12.01 -13.75
CA GLY A 118 6.99 12.17 -13.21
C GLY A 118 6.55 11.08 -12.23
N GLU A 119 7.43 10.18 -11.88
CA GLU A 119 7.20 9.13 -10.90
C GLU A 119 7.42 9.63 -9.46
N THR A 120 6.70 9.01 -8.53
CA THR A 120 6.93 9.16 -7.09
C THR A 120 7.51 7.87 -6.54
N VAL A 121 8.67 7.95 -5.92
CA VAL A 121 9.32 6.85 -5.22
C VAL A 121 9.01 6.95 -3.73
N PHE A 122 8.51 5.89 -3.15
CA PHE A 122 8.31 5.75 -1.72
C PHE A 122 9.09 4.51 -1.23
N ALA A 123 10.21 4.78 -0.60
CA ALA A 123 11.19 3.78 -0.20
C ALA A 123 11.23 3.60 1.32
N LYS A 124 11.98 2.62 1.78
CA LYS A 124 12.16 2.27 3.19
C LYS A 124 12.55 3.49 4.06
N GLU A 125 13.39 4.36 3.55
CA GLU A 125 13.84 5.56 4.25
C GLU A 125 12.69 6.53 4.54
N ASP A 126 11.69 6.60 3.65
CA ASP A 126 10.56 7.53 3.80
C ASP A 126 9.64 7.18 4.97
N TYR A 127 9.49 5.90 5.29
CA TYR A 127 8.66 5.47 6.39
C TYR A 127 9.44 5.10 7.65
N ARG A 128 10.76 4.85 7.55
CA ARG A 128 11.64 4.66 8.71
C ARG A 128 12.16 5.95 9.32
N ALA A 129 12.21 7.03 8.55
CA ALA A 129 12.64 8.36 9.02
C ALA A 129 11.71 8.98 10.08
N LEU A 130 10.58 8.36 10.38
CA LEU A 130 9.63 8.84 11.39
C LEU A 130 10.09 8.61 12.85
N GLY A 131 11.37 8.28 13.07
CA GLY A 131 11.92 8.05 14.42
C GLY A 131 11.37 6.78 15.10
N LEU A 132 10.70 5.93 14.33
CA LEU A 132 10.14 4.68 14.81
C LEU A 132 11.22 3.59 14.77
N HIS A 133 11.18 2.66 15.73
CA HIS A 133 12.09 1.51 15.71
C HIS A 133 11.94 0.74 14.40
N SER A 134 13.01 0.68 13.65
CA SER A 134 13.04 0.37 12.21
C SER A 134 12.44 -0.99 11.81
N GLU A 135 12.37 -1.94 12.73
CA GLU A 135 11.87 -3.30 12.46
C GLU A 135 10.36 -3.43 12.69
N ALA A 136 9.76 -2.46 13.36
CA ALA A 136 8.36 -2.48 13.75
C ALA A 136 7.45 -1.69 12.80
N VAL A 137 8.01 -1.05 11.76
CA VAL A 137 7.21 -0.21 10.84
C VAL A 137 6.74 -1.03 9.66
N ARG A 138 5.44 -0.97 9.41
CA ARG A 138 4.76 -1.61 8.29
C ARG A 138 3.98 -0.58 7.50
N VAL A 139 3.98 -0.71 6.20
CA VAL A 139 3.21 0.16 5.30
C VAL A 139 2.31 -0.67 4.41
N THR A 140 1.08 -0.26 4.27
CA THR A 140 0.18 -0.75 3.22
C THR A 140 -0.10 0.40 2.27
N VAL A 141 0.04 0.17 0.97
CA VAL A 141 -0.31 1.19 -0.02
C VAL A 141 -1.66 0.85 -0.64
N VAL A 142 -2.51 1.87 -0.71
CA VAL A 142 -3.83 1.80 -1.32
C VAL A 142 -3.88 2.79 -2.47
N GLY A 143 -4.24 2.31 -3.65
CA GLY A 143 -4.59 3.15 -4.80
C GLY A 143 -6.11 3.31 -4.89
N ILE A 144 -6.57 4.53 -5.14
CA ILE A 144 -7.98 4.85 -5.31
C ILE A 144 -8.15 5.62 -6.62
N ARG A 145 -8.98 5.12 -7.51
CA ARG A 145 -9.33 5.85 -8.74
C ARG A 145 -10.41 6.87 -8.45
N ARG A 146 -10.10 8.12 -8.77
CA ARG A 146 -11.02 9.27 -8.72
C ARG A 146 -11.39 9.72 -10.12
N ALA A 147 -12.26 10.71 -10.24
CA ALA A 147 -12.59 11.34 -11.51
C ALA A 147 -11.36 11.94 -12.22
N THR A 148 -10.35 12.36 -11.45
CA THR A 148 -9.11 12.99 -11.95
C THR A 148 -7.94 12.00 -12.12
N GLY A 149 -8.20 10.69 -12.02
CA GLY A 149 -7.18 9.64 -12.11
C GLY A 149 -6.92 8.96 -10.78
N TRP A 150 -5.81 8.24 -10.71
CA TRP A 150 -5.42 7.47 -9.52
C TRP A 150 -4.74 8.35 -8.47
N GLU A 151 -5.05 8.08 -7.21
CA GLU A 151 -4.36 8.61 -6.03
C GLU A 151 -3.79 7.43 -5.24
N PHE A 152 -2.57 7.60 -4.72
CA PHE A 152 -1.91 6.58 -3.93
C PHE A 152 -1.68 7.08 -2.50
N TRP A 153 -2.01 6.23 -1.53
CA TRP A 153 -1.94 6.54 -0.11
C TRP A 153 -1.18 5.46 0.63
N GLY A 154 -0.17 5.84 1.39
CA GLY A 154 0.56 4.97 2.30
C GLY A 154 -0.04 5.03 3.70
N GLN A 155 -0.48 3.90 4.24
CA GLN A 155 -0.87 3.75 5.62
C GLN A 155 0.31 3.20 6.41
N ILE A 156 0.93 4.03 7.23
CA ILE A 156 2.11 3.70 8.02
C ILE A 156 1.68 3.29 9.41
N ARG A 157 2.07 2.09 9.81
CA ARG A 157 1.75 1.50 11.12
C ARG A 157 3.02 1.09 11.84
N GLU A 158 2.98 1.14 13.15
CA GLU A 158 4.02 0.63 14.03
C GLU A 158 3.48 -0.53 14.86
N ASP A 159 4.21 -1.63 14.91
CA ASP A 159 3.92 -2.74 15.82
C ASP A 159 4.42 -2.38 17.22
N LYS A 160 3.53 -2.45 18.21
CA LYS A 160 3.84 -2.26 19.63
C LYS A 160 3.36 -3.46 20.43
N ALA A 161 3.86 -3.62 21.63
CA ALA A 161 3.39 -4.65 22.55
C ALA A 161 1.86 -4.61 22.77
N SER A 162 1.25 -3.42 22.66
CA SER A 162 -0.20 -3.21 22.74
C SER A 162 -0.95 -3.45 21.42
N GLY A 163 -0.26 -3.90 20.37
CA GLY A 163 -0.79 -4.11 19.01
C GLY A 163 -0.40 -3.01 18.04
N GLN A 164 -0.89 -3.13 16.80
CA GLN A 164 -0.54 -2.18 15.74
C GLN A 164 -1.15 -0.80 15.98
N GLN A 165 -0.33 0.23 15.84
CA GLN A 165 -0.74 1.62 15.96
C GLN A 165 -0.58 2.34 14.61
N LEU A 166 -1.66 2.94 14.09
CA LEU A 166 -1.58 3.84 12.95
C LEU A 166 -0.77 5.08 13.33
N ARG A 167 0.26 5.39 12.56
CA ARG A 167 1.13 6.54 12.75
C ARG A 167 0.80 7.66 11.79
N GLU A 168 0.63 7.33 10.54
CA GLU A 168 0.43 8.31 9.49
C GLU A 168 -0.37 7.71 8.34
N VAL A 169 -1.18 8.53 7.69
CA VAL A 169 -1.71 8.27 6.35
C VAL A 169 -1.17 9.38 5.45
N ARG A 170 -0.34 8.99 4.49
CA ARG A 170 0.36 9.92 3.60
C ARG A 170 -0.09 9.73 2.16
N ARG A 171 -0.42 10.82 1.50
CA ARG A 171 -0.58 10.81 0.05
C ARG A 171 0.78 10.68 -0.61
N LEU A 172 0.93 9.73 -1.53
CA LEU A 172 2.18 9.45 -2.25
C LEU A 172 2.16 10.10 -3.64
N ALA A 173 1.04 10.01 -4.34
CA ALA A 173 0.85 10.59 -5.66
C ALA A 173 -0.64 10.87 -5.97
#